data_9c1c87cd7e551432e2960ae3bfdba0f4
#
_entry.id   9c1c87cd7e551432e2960ae3bfdba0f4
#
_cell.length_a   1.000
_cell.length_b   1.000
_cell.length_c   1.000
_cell.angle_alpha   90.00
_cell.angle_beta   90.00
_cell.angle_gamma   90.00
#
_symmetry.space_group_name_H-M   'P 1'
#
loop_
_entity.id
_entity.type
_entity.pdbx_description
1 polymer ?
#
loop_
_entity_poly.entity_id
_entity_poly.type
_entity_poly.pdbx_seq_one_letter_code
_entity_poly.pdbx_strand_id
1 'polypeptide(L)'
;MALASGRSALIDTLKVLAAQLIVLHHIAIYAPMSDALAEAGPRLMDFLADEARMVVQIFLVIGGYLAARSLGRRPRSLMATLAARYWRLVPLLAVALGLVLLASALLPAGRWPAWVTPWPGPGELVAHLLLLQDL
;
A
#
# COMPACT_ATOMS: atom_id res chain seq x y z
N MET A 1 12.89 -35.75 8.71
CA MET A 1 12.91 -34.29 8.93
C MET A 1 12.33 -33.65 7.68
N ALA A 2 11.01 -33.40 7.68
CA ALA A 2 10.28 -32.92 6.52
C ALA A 2 10.57 -31.43 6.33
N LEU A 3 11.18 -31.07 5.19
CA LEU A 3 11.36 -29.70 4.76
C LEU A 3 9.97 -29.08 4.59
N ALA A 4 9.64 -28.18 5.49
CA ALA A 4 8.39 -27.41 5.47
C ALA A 4 8.20 -26.76 4.11
N SER A 5 7.04 -27.06 3.52
CA SER A 5 6.61 -26.66 2.18
C SER A 5 6.84 -25.20 1.85
N GLY A 6 7.88 -24.92 1.07
CA GLY A 6 7.79 -24.02 -0.06
C GLY A 6 7.45 -22.56 0.12
N ARG A 7 7.59 -21.92 1.26
CA ARG A 7 7.77 -20.48 1.33
C ARG A 7 9.25 -20.20 1.07
N SER A 8 9.52 -19.49 -0.02
CA SER A 8 10.88 -19.05 -0.29
C SER A 8 11.22 -17.93 0.69
N ALA A 9 12.12 -18.19 1.64
CA ALA A 9 12.61 -17.18 2.58
C ALA A 9 13.09 -15.91 1.86
N LEU A 10 13.68 -16.06 0.67
CA LEU A 10 14.08 -14.96 -0.18
C LEU A 10 12.89 -14.06 -0.57
N ILE A 11 11.78 -14.66 -1.03
CA ILE A 11 10.59 -13.89 -1.42
C ILE A 11 10.00 -13.16 -0.21
N ASP A 12 9.95 -13.81 0.95
CA ASP A 12 9.42 -13.18 2.16
C ASP A 12 10.35 -12.05 2.64
N THR A 13 11.67 -12.22 2.58
CA THR A 13 12.65 -11.16 2.88
C THR A 13 12.54 -9.99 1.92
N LEU A 14 12.46 -10.25 0.61
CA LEU A 14 12.29 -9.18 -0.39
C LEU A 14 11.01 -8.38 -0.16
N LYS A 15 9.90 -9.04 0.21
CA LYS A 15 8.65 -8.34 0.53
C LYS A 15 8.78 -7.46 1.76
N VAL A 16 9.46 -7.93 2.81
CA VAL A 16 9.68 -7.14 4.04
C VAL A 16 10.52 -5.91 3.73
N LEU A 17 11.65 -6.08 3.05
CA LEU A 17 12.51 -4.96 2.67
C LEU A 17 11.78 -3.97 1.76
N ALA A 18 11.05 -4.47 0.79
CA ALA A 18 10.25 -3.66 -0.11
C ALA A 18 9.15 -2.89 0.65
N ALA A 19 8.48 -3.52 1.62
CA ALA A 19 7.48 -2.84 2.44
C ALA A 19 8.09 -1.72 3.28
N GLN A 20 9.26 -1.94 3.87
CA GLN A 20 9.95 -0.88 4.62
C GLN A 20 10.36 0.29 3.70
N LEU A 21 10.89 -0.02 2.51
CA LEU A 21 11.35 1.01 1.59
C LEU A 21 10.19 1.86 1.05
N ILE A 22 9.00 1.27 0.80
CA ILE A 22 7.82 2.03 0.38
C ILE A 22 7.31 2.95 1.51
N VAL A 23 7.38 2.51 2.78
CA VAL A 23 7.03 3.36 3.92
C VAL A 23 7.99 4.55 4.01
N LEU A 24 9.30 4.32 3.88
CA LEU A 24 10.30 5.37 3.87
C LEU A 24 10.11 6.34 2.70
N HIS A 25 9.75 5.84 1.51
CA HIS A 25 9.38 6.66 0.37
C HIS A 25 8.22 7.60 0.71
N HIS A 26 7.14 7.09 1.31
CA HIS A 26 6.01 7.93 1.69
C HIS A 26 6.38 8.99 2.74
N ILE A 27 7.23 8.64 3.69
CA ILE A 27 7.77 9.60 4.66
C ILE A 27 8.57 10.70 3.95
N ALA A 28 9.32 10.34 2.91
CA ALA A 28 10.16 11.28 2.16
C ALA A 28 9.37 12.26 1.29
N ILE A 29 8.15 11.89 0.84
CA ILE A 29 7.35 12.73 -0.07
C ILE A 29 6.22 13.50 0.62
N TYR A 30 5.84 13.13 1.86
CA TYR A 30 4.74 13.77 2.57
C TYR A 30 5.21 14.67 3.71
N ALA A 31 4.89 15.97 3.60
CA ALA A 31 5.09 16.93 4.70
C ALA A 31 4.17 16.58 5.91
N PRO A 32 4.57 16.92 7.15
CA PRO A 32 5.77 17.71 7.51
C PRO A 32 7.04 16.86 7.73
N MET A 33 6.98 15.54 7.58
CA MET A 33 8.11 14.65 7.86
C MET A 33 9.22 14.78 6.81
N SER A 34 8.86 14.98 5.55
CA SER A 34 9.82 15.24 4.48
C SER A 34 10.68 16.47 4.78
N ASP A 35 10.06 17.55 5.25
CA ASP A 35 10.77 18.81 5.54
C ASP A 35 11.79 18.62 6.67
N ALA A 36 11.39 17.94 7.75
CA ALA A 36 12.26 17.66 8.88
C ALA A 36 13.46 16.75 8.53
N LEU A 37 13.25 15.80 7.61
CA LEU A 37 14.28 14.85 7.20
C LEU A 37 15.21 15.40 6.11
N ALA A 38 14.73 16.33 5.27
CA ALA A 38 15.52 16.95 4.21
C ALA A 38 16.76 17.67 4.74
N GLU A 39 16.64 18.31 5.92
CA GLU A 39 17.76 18.97 6.60
C GLU A 39 18.81 17.98 7.11
N ALA A 40 18.37 16.76 7.50
CA ALA A 40 19.26 15.77 8.10
C ALA A 40 20.06 14.96 7.07
N GLY A 41 19.54 14.78 5.85
CA GLY A 41 20.20 13.96 4.87
C GLY A 41 19.65 14.11 3.43
N PRO A 42 19.99 15.21 2.72
CA PRO A 42 19.39 15.52 1.42
C PRO A 42 19.56 14.40 0.40
N ARG A 43 20.73 13.79 0.30
CA ARG A 43 20.97 12.68 -0.66
C ARG A 43 20.12 11.43 -0.37
N LEU A 44 19.88 11.14 0.91
CA LEU A 44 19.00 10.04 1.28
C LEU A 44 17.56 10.36 0.90
N MET A 45 17.15 11.62 1.08
CA MET A 45 15.80 12.07 0.71
C MET A 45 15.58 12.00 -0.79
N ASP A 46 16.54 12.45 -1.61
CA ASP A 46 16.47 12.33 -3.07
C ASP A 46 16.32 10.86 -3.49
N PHE A 47 17.14 9.96 -2.93
CA PHE A 47 17.04 8.53 -3.20
C PHE A 47 15.67 7.98 -2.79
N LEU A 48 15.17 8.33 -1.60
CA LEU A 48 13.88 7.83 -1.11
C LEU A 48 12.70 8.40 -1.91
N ALA A 49 12.77 9.65 -2.32
CA ALA A 49 11.70 10.29 -3.08
C ALA A 49 11.62 9.77 -4.53
N ASP A 50 12.76 9.57 -5.19
CA ASP A 50 12.81 9.26 -6.61
C ASP A 50 12.96 7.75 -6.88
N GLU A 51 13.98 7.12 -6.28
CA GLU A 51 14.36 5.75 -6.61
C GLU A 51 13.54 4.71 -5.85
N ALA A 52 13.19 5.00 -4.58
CA ALA A 52 12.51 4.01 -3.74
C ALA A 52 11.10 3.66 -4.24
N ARG A 53 10.45 4.51 -5.03
CA ARG A 53 9.16 4.21 -5.68
C ARG A 53 9.20 2.97 -6.60
N MET A 54 10.39 2.65 -7.15
CA MET A 54 10.58 1.46 -8.01
C MET A 54 10.26 0.15 -7.27
N VAL A 55 10.26 0.18 -5.95
CA VAL A 55 9.91 -0.97 -5.11
C VAL A 55 8.49 -1.47 -5.33
N VAL A 56 7.56 -0.61 -5.74
CA VAL A 56 6.19 -1.01 -6.11
C VAL A 56 6.21 -2.04 -7.23
N GLN A 57 7.12 -1.90 -8.20
CA GLN A 57 7.27 -2.85 -9.31
C GLN A 57 7.72 -4.22 -8.80
N ILE A 58 8.58 -4.27 -7.78
CA ILE A 58 9.01 -5.52 -7.15
C ILE A 58 7.79 -6.25 -6.54
N PHE A 59 6.90 -5.52 -5.86
CA PHE A 59 5.66 -6.10 -5.35
C PHE A 59 4.75 -6.63 -6.46
N LEU A 60 4.63 -5.90 -7.57
CA LEU A 60 3.81 -6.33 -8.71
C LEU A 60 4.37 -7.61 -9.34
N VAL A 61 5.68 -7.69 -9.56
CA VAL A 61 6.34 -8.88 -10.12
C VAL A 61 6.18 -10.09 -9.18
N ILE A 62 6.50 -9.92 -7.89
CA ILE A 62 6.35 -11.00 -6.91
C ILE A 62 4.88 -11.41 -6.77
N GLY A 63 3.97 -10.45 -6.72
CA GLY A 63 2.53 -10.69 -6.65
C GLY A 63 1.99 -11.44 -7.85
N GLY A 64 2.39 -11.03 -9.06
CA GLY A 64 2.05 -11.70 -10.32
C GLY A 64 2.58 -13.13 -10.38
N TYR A 65 3.86 -13.33 -10.04
CA TYR A 65 4.47 -14.66 -9.96
C TYR A 65 3.72 -15.60 -9.00
N LEU A 66 3.44 -15.13 -7.79
CA LEU A 66 2.72 -15.94 -6.80
C LEU A 66 1.27 -16.21 -7.20
N ALA A 67 0.62 -15.27 -7.87
CA ALA A 67 -0.72 -15.45 -8.42
C ALA A 67 -0.73 -16.51 -9.50
N ALA A 68 0.16 -16.42 -10.48
CA ALA A 68 0.29 -17.41 -11.56
C ALA A 68 0.58 -18.81 -11.01
N ARG A 69 1.52 -18.92 -10.08
CA ARG A 69 1.84 -20.19 -9.42
C ARG A 69 0.66 -20.78 -8.63
N SER A 70 -0.15 -19.93 -8.01
CA SER A 70 -1.34 -20.35 -7.26
C SER A 70 -2.44 -20.88 -8.19
N LEU A 71 -2.68 -20.23 -9.32
CA LEU A 71 -3.65 -20.63 -10.32
C LEU A 71 -3.27 -21.95 -10.98
N GLY A 72 -1.98 -22.16 -11.28
CA GLY A 72 -1.50 -23.42 -11.87
C GLY A 72 -1.62 -24.63 -10.93
N ARG A 73 -1.64 -24.43 -9.61
CA ARG A 73 -1.73 -25.53 -8.64
C ARG A 73 -3.15 -25.92 -8.25
N ARG A 74 -4.09 -25.01 -8.34
CA ARG A 74 -5.50 -25.24 -8.00
C ARG A 74 -6.36 -24.43 -8.96
N PRO A 75 -6.92 -25.05 -10.00
CA PRO A 75 -7.82 -24.37 -10.92
C PRO A 75 -9.07 -23.91 -10.16
N ARG A 76 -9.09 -22.64 -9.83
CA ARG A 76 -10.27 -21.94 -9.30
C ARG A 76 -10.79 -21.01 -10.39
N SER A 77 -12.08 -20.75 -10.40
CA SER A 77 -12.62 -19.74 -11.30
C SER A 77 -11.97 -18.38 -10.97
N LEU A 78 -11.77 -17.57 -11.99
CA LEU A 78 -11.22 -16.21 -11.85
C LEU A 78 -12.04 -15.41 -10.83
N MET A 79 -13.37 -15.48 -10.93
CA MET A 79 -14.29 -14.80 -10.02
C MET A 79 -14.10 -15.22 -8.56
N ALA A 80 -13.96 -16.51 -8.28
CA ALA A 80 -13.71 -16.99 -6.92
C ALA A 80 -12.36 -16.50 -6.38
N THR A 81 -11.35 -16.39 -7.24
CA THR A 81 -10.03 -15.87 -6.87
C THR A 81 -10.08 -14.37 -6.58
N LEU A 82 -10.75 -13.59 -7.42
CA LEU A 82 -10.95 -12.16 -7.23
C LEU A 82 -11.77 -11.87 -5.96
N ALA A 83 -12.89 -12.57 -5.77
CA ALA A 83 -13.72 -12.44 -4.58
C ALA A 83 -12.93 -12.73 -3.30
N ALA A 84 -12.15 -13.81 -3.27
CA ALA A 84 -11.33 -14.14 -2.10
C ALA A 84 -10.27 -13.07 -1.78
N ARG A 85 -9.70 -12.43 -2.80
CA ARG A 85 -8.76 -11.30 -2.62
C ARG A 85 -9.49 -10.05 -2.15
N TYR A 86 -10.62 -9.72 -2.74
CA TYR A 86 -11.46 -8.59 -2.36
C TYR A 86 -11.85 -8.68 -0.87
N TRP A 87 -12.44 -9.78 -0.44
CA TRP A 87 -12.83 -9.98 0.96
C TRP A 87 -11.66 -9.99 1.96
N ARG A 88 -10.46 -10.20 1.48
CA ARG A 88 -9.26 -10.09 2.31
C ARG A 88 -8.75 -8.65 2.43
N LEU A 89 -8.90 -7.83 1.40
CA LEU A 89 -8.38 -6.47 1.34
C LEU A 89 -9.36 -5.43 1.90
N VAL A 90 -10.65 -5.58 1.60
CA VAL A 90 -11.67 -4.60 1.95
C VAL A 90 -11.79 -4.34 3.46
N PRO A 91 -11.73 -5.32 4.36
CA PRO A 91 -11.79 -5.03 5.79
C PRO A 91 -10.65 -4.13 6.28
N LEU A 92 -9.43 -4.38 5.77
CA LEU A 92 -8.27 -3.55 6.11
C LEU A 92 -8.42 -2.14 5.56
N LEU A 93 -8.86 -2.02 4.30
CA LEU A 93 -9.13 -0.73 3.66
C LEU A 93 -10.24 0.04 4.40
N ALA A 94 -11.32 -0.63 4.79
CA ALA A 94 -12.42 -0.01 5.53
C ALA A 94 -11.96 0.52 6.90
N VAL A 95 -11.09 -0.23 7.59
CA VAL A 95 -10.49 0.24 8.85
C VAL A 95 -9.59 1.45 8.61
N ALA A 96 -8.72 1.40 7.60
CA ALA A 96 -7.85 2.53 7.26
C ALA A 96 -8.66 3.78 6.89
N LEU A 97 -9.68 3.62 6.05
CA LEU A 97 -10.60 4.71 5.67
C LEU A 97 -11.34 5.27 6.88
N GLY A 98 -11.85 4.41 7.76
CA GLY A 98 -12.50 4.81 9.01
C GLY A 98 -11.57 5.60 9.93
N LEU A 99 -10.30 5.21 10.04
CA LEU A 99 -9.29 5.94 10.81
C LEU A 99 -9.00 7.31 10.21
N VAL A 100 -8.90 7.41 8.89
CA VAL A 100 -8.71 8.69 8.19
C VAL A 100 -9.92 9.60 8.43
N LEU A 101 -11.14 9.12 8.27
CA LEU A 101 -12.35 9.89 8.53
C LEU A 101 -12.45 10.34 9.99
N LEU A 102 -12.09 9.47 10.93
CA LEU A 102 -12.05 9.80 12.35
C LEU A 102 -11.00 10.89 12.63
N ALA A 103 -9.81 10.75 12.08
CA ALA A 103 -8.76 11.78 12.20
C ALA A 103 -9.22 13.11 11.59
N SER A 104 -9.90 13.06 10.43
CA SER A 104 -10.49 14.23 9.78
C SER A 104 -11.53 14.93 10.65
N ALA A 105 -12.33 14.15 11.37
CA ALA A 105 -13.34 14.69 12.28
C ALA A 105 -12.75 15.32 13.55
N LEU A 106 -11.62 14.82 14.02
CA LEU A 106 -10.96 15.28 15.25
C LEU A 106 -10.04 16.48 15.04
N LEU A 107 -9.56 16.68 13.81
CA LEU A 107 -8.65 17.79 13.50
C LEU A 107 -9.43 19.06 13.16
N PRO A 108 -9.01 20.23 13.68
CA PRO A 108 -9.67 21.51 13.41
C PRO A 108 -9.62 21.85 11.93
N ALA A 109 -10.72 22.44 11.43
CA ALA A 109 -10.80 23.01 10.09
C ALA A 109 -9.64 24.00 9.86
N GLY A 110 -8.95 23.90 8.73
CA GLY A 110 -7.82 24.75 8.38
C GLY A 110 -6.43 24.22 8.73
N ARG A 111 -6.32 23.09 9.41
CA ARG A 111 -5.02 22.41 9.65
C ARG A 111 -4.62 21.41 8.56
N TRP A 112 -5.50 21.18 7.59
CA TRP A 112 -5.24 20.27 6.49
C TRP A 112 -4.36 20.94 5.44
N PRO A 113 -3.30 20.27 4.96
CA PRO A 113 -2.58 20.73 3.78
C PRO A 113 -3.54 20.89 2.58
N ALA A 114 -3.26 21.85 1.71
CA ALA A 114 -4.14 22.16 0.56
C ALA A 114 -4.34 20.99 -0.41
N TRP A 115 -3.44 19.99 -0.40
CA TRP A 115 -3.50 18.79 -1.24
C TRP A 115 -4.29 17.64 -0.59
N VAL A 116 -4.78 17.80 0.64
CA VAL A 116 -5.61 16.79 1.32
C VAL A 116 -7.08 17.21 1.25
N THR A 117 -7.92 16.32 0.74
CA THR A 117 -9.38 16.45 0.82
C THR A 117 -9.87 15.70 2.07
N PRO A 118 -10.14 16.40 3.18
CA PRO A 118 -10.45 15.75 4.46
C PRO A 118 -11.79 15.01 4.47
N TRP A 119 -12.71 15.40 3.58
CA TRP A 119 -14.06 14.85 3.50
C TRP A 119 -14.35 14.37 2.09
N PRO A 120 -14.11 13.07 1.78
CA PRO A 120 -14.48 12.51 0.49
C PRO A 120 -16.00 12.50 0.32
N GLY A 121 -16.44 12.77 -0.90
CA GLY A 121 -17.85 12.65 -1.27
C GLY A 121 -18.36 11.21 -1.21
N PRO A 122 -19.68 10.99 -1.13
CA PRO A 122 -20.24 9.62 -1.08
C PRO A 122 -19.80 8.75 -2.25
N GLY A 123 -19.68 9.31 -3.45
CA GLY A 123 -19.18 8.61 -4.63
C GLY A 123 -17.72 8.17 -4.50
N GLU A 124 -16.87 9.02 -3.94
CA GLU A 124 -15.46 8.71 -3.68
C GLU A 124 -15.32 7.61 -2.62
N LEU A 125 -16.14 7.63 -1.55
CA LEU A 125 -16.17 6.56 -0.56
C LEU A 125 -16.54 5.21 -1.19
N VAL A 126 -17.57 5.20 -2.04
CA VAL A 126 -17.95 3.99 -2.78
C VAL A 126 -16.84 3.54 -3.71
N ALA A 127 -16.20 4.45 -4.44
CA ALA A 127 -15.06 4.14 -5.31
C ALA A 127 -13.90 3.51 -4.52
N HIS A 128 -13.57 4.05 -3.35
CA HIS A 128 -12.55 3.48 -2.47
C HIS A 128 -12.90 2.05 -2.01
N LEU A 129 -14.14 1.81 -1.58
CA LEU A 129 -14.58 0.49 -1.17
C LEU A 129 -14.60 -0.53 -2.30
N LEU A 130 -14.88 -0.06 -3.53
CA LEU A 130 -14.84 -0.88 -4.73
C LEU A 130 -13.44 -1.02 -5.33
N LEU A 131 -12.41 -0.36 -4.76
CA LEU A 131 -11.04 -0.28 -5.29
C LEU A 131 -10.98 0.37 -6.69
N LEU A 132 -11.84 1.34 -6.94
CA LEU A 132 -11.99 2.05 -8.23
C LEU A 132 -11.55 3.53 -8.14
N GLN A 133 -10.84 3.94 -7.11
CA GLN A 133 -10.46 5.33 -6.84
C GLN A 133 -9.54 5.94 -7.92
N ASP A 134 -8.89 5.12 -8.73
CA ASP A 134 -7.95 5.57 -9.77
C ASP A 134 -8.53 5.44 -11.20
N LEU A 135 -9.84 5.18 -11.34
CA LEU A 135 -10.58 5.13 -12.59
C LEU A 135 -11.40 6.40 -12.79
#